data_962f954c020411493a4fb18b6623ef99
#
_entry.id   962f954c020411493a4fb18b6623ef99
#
_cell.length_a   1.000
_cell.length_b   1.000
_cell.length_c   1.000
_cell.angle_alpha   90.00
_cell.angle_beta   90.00
_cell.angle_gamma   90.00
#
_symmetry.space_group_name_H-M   'P 1'
#
loop_
_entity.id
_entity.type
_entity.pdbx_description
1 polymer ?
#
loop_
_entity_poly.entity_id
_entity_poly.type
_entity_poly.pdbx_seq_one_letter_code
_entity_poly.pdbx_strand_id
1 'polypeptide(L)'
;MADLSQIVKAYDVRGVVPDQWDESLAELFGAAFAEITGADAIVIGHDMRPSSPGLSGAFARGAAARGTGVTLIGLCSTDELYFASGSLGLPGAMFTASHNPAQYNGIKMCRAGAAPVGQDTGLAEIRALVERWADEGAPPPAATTGTVTRRDVLGDYAAHLRGLVDLSGIRPLKVVVDAGNGMGGHTVPTVFEGLPLELDAMYFELDGSFPHHEANPLDPKNIVDLQARVRETGADLGLAFDGDADRCFVVDENGDPVSPSAITALVAARELAKHPGGTVIHNLITSWSVPEVVRENGGEPVRTRVGHSFIKEEMAKSGAIFGGEHSAHYYFRDFWNADTGMLAAMHVLAALGGQQGPLSELVAQYDRYAASGEINSTVDDQAGRLAALKAAHQDRAGVTLDELDGLTVTADDWWFNVRASNTEPLLRLNVEARDAATADRVRDEVLAVIRA
;
A
#
# COMPACT_ATOMS: atom_id res chain seq x y z
N MET A 1 -5.56 24.25 22.80
CA MET A 1 -4.81 23.85 21.59
C MET A 1 -5.43 22.55 21.13
N ALA A 2 -5.98 22.53 19.93
CA ALA A 2 -6.50 21.27 19.37
C ALA A 2 -5.33 20.27 19.32
N ASP A 3 -5.54 19.06 19.81
CA ASP A 3 -4.53 17.98 19.76
C ASP A 3 -4.85 17.04 18.59
N LEU A 4 -4.11 17.18 17.51
CA LEU A 4 -4.25 16.35 16.32
C LEU A 4 -3.36 15.10 16.34
N SER A 5 -2.68 14.80 17.47
CA SER A 5 -1.77 13.64 17.58
C SER A 5 -2.47 12.31 17.34
N GLN A 6 -3.78 12.24 17.63
CA GLN A 6 -4.58 11.05 17.42
C GLN A 6 -4.94 10.79 15.95
N ILE A 7 -4.99 11.85 15.11
CA ILE A 7 -5.38 11.72 13.70
C ILE A 7 -4.24 11.94 12.73
N VAL A 8 -3.21 12.74 13.06
CA VAL A 8 -2.01 12.90 12.24
C VAL A 8 -1.01 11.80 12.59
N LYS A 9 -0.87 10.84 11.69
CA LYS A 9 0.00 9.67 11.86
C LYS A 9 1.42 9.95 11.32
N ALA A 10 2.21 8.91 11.11
CA ALA A 10 3.59 9.06 10.60
C ALA A 10 3.65 9.63 9.17
N TYR A 11 2.63 9.38 8.35
CA TYR A 11 2.65 9.71 6.91
C TYR A 11 1.27 10.05 6.30
N ASP A 12 0.22 10.10 7.10
CA ASP A 12 -1.13 10.48 6.67
C ASP A 12 -1.93 11.11 7.81
N VAL A 13 -3.09 11.64 7.46
CA VAL A 13 -4.15 11.97 8.41
C VAL A 13 -5.14 10.82 8.40
N ARG A 14 -5.58 10.34 9.59
CA ARG A 14 -6.54 9.26 9.69
C ARG A 14 -7.30 9.30 11.00
N GLY A 15 -8.64 9.34 10.92
CA GLY A 15 -9.48 9.38 12.11
C GLY A 15 -10.95 9.10 11.81
N VAL A 16 -11.75 8.96 12.85
CA VAL A 16 -13.20 8.74 12.79
C VAL A 16 -13.90 10.05 12.45
N VAL A 17 -14.80 10.03 11.47
CA VAL A 17 -15.59 11.18 11.04
C VAL A 17 -17.05 10.99 11.49
N PRO A 18 -17.70 12.00 12.11
CA PRO A 18 -17.17 13.36 12.38
C PRO A 18 -16.50 13.51 13.76
N ASP A 19 -16.37 12.46 14.56
CA ASP A 19 -16.05 12.54 15.98
C ASP A 19 -14.63 13.04 16.28
N GLN A 20 -13.65 12.70 15.44
CA GLN A 20 -12.25 13.10 15.61
C GLN A 20 -11.85 14.24 14.69
N TRP A 21 -12.47 14.34 13.52
CA TRP A 21 -12.25 15.42 12.57
C TRP A 21 -13.42 15.55 11.58
N ASP A 22 -13.57 16.72 10.99
CA ASP A 22 -14.69 17.10 10.14
C ASP A 22 -14.27 18.01 8.98
N GLU A 23 -15.24 18.53 8.25
CA GLU A 23 -15.01 19.45 7.14
C GLU A 23 -14.30 20.75 7.58
N SER A 24 -14.49 21.22 8.81
CA SER A 24 -13.83 22.43 9.31
C SER A 24 -12.33 22.22 9.44
N LEU A 25 -11.92 21.09 10.00
CA LEU A 25 -10.51 20.69 10.04
C LEU A 25 -9.96 20.40 8.64
N ALA A 26 -10.73 19.74 7.76
CA ALA A 26 -10.32 19.49 6.38
C ALA A 26 -10.02 20.81 5.63
N GLU A 27 -10.79 21.87 5.86
CA GLU A 27 -10.54 23.19 5.27
C GLU A 27 -9.22 23.79 5.78
N LEU A 28 -8.92 23.66 7.08
CA LEU A 28 -7.65 24.10 7.65
C LEU A 28 -6.47 23.27 7.10
N PHE A 29 -6.63 21.93 6.94
CA PHE A 29 -5.61 21.11 6.31
C PHE A 29 -5.34 21.53 4.86
N GLY A 30 -6.38 21.89 4.09
CA GLY A 30 -6.24 22.40 2.73
C GLY A 30 -5.46 23.71 2.65
N ALA A 31 -5.78 24.65 3.54
CA ALA A 31 -5.06 25.91 3.66
C ALA A 31 -3.58 25.69 4.05
N ALA A 32 -3.32 24.81 5.02
CA ALA A 32 -1.96 24.49 5.48
C ALA A 32 -1.15 23.78 4.40
N PHE A 33 -1.76 22.84 3.68
CA PHE A 33 -1.10 22.13 2.58
C PHE A 33 -0.70 23.08 1.45
N ALA A 34 -1.58 24.00 1.07
CA ALA A 34 -1.28 25.05 0.09
C ALA A 34 -0.09 25.94 0.53
N GLU A 35 -0.05 26.33 1.81
CA GLU A 35 1.04 27.15 2.35
C GLU A 35 2.38 26.43 2.40
N ILE A 36 2.38 25.18 2.87
CA ILE A 36 3.60 24.37 3.00
C ILE A 36 4.15 23.94 1.65
N THR A 37 3.29 23.63 0.68
CA THR A 37 3.76 23.28 -0.67
C THR A 37 4.19 24.50 -1.47
N GLY A 38 3.59 25.67 -1.21
CA GLY A 38 3.83 26.90 -1.97
C GLY A 38 3.53 26.75 -3.47
N ALA A 39 2.69 25.76 -3.84
CA ALA A 39 2.40 25.46 -5.23
C ALA A 39 1.30 26.39 -5.79
N ASP A 40 1.43 26.73 -7.07
CA ASP A 40 0.42 27.53 -7.79
C ASP A 40 -0.91 26.77 -7.93
N ALA A 41 -0.85 25.44 -7.98
CA ALA A 41 -2.01 24.55 -8.07
C ALA A 41 -1.75 23.19 -7.42
N ILE A 42 -2.85 22.52 -7.01
CA ILE A 42 -2.85 21.16 -6.45
C ILE A 42 -3.91 20.28 -7.12
N VAL A 43 -3.77 18.97 -7.02
CA VAL A 43 -4.78 18.00 -7.47
C VAL A 43 -5.40 17.29 -6.27
N ILE A 44 -6.73 17.09 -6.29
CA ILE A 44 -7.49 16.48 -5.20
C ILE A 44 -8.39 15.38 -5.77
N GLY A 45 -8.33 14.20 -5.15
CA GLY A 45 -9.21 13.10 -5.42
C GLY A 45 -9.80 12.50 -4.14
N HIS A 46 -10.80 11.62 -4.29
CA HIS A 46 -11.42 10.99 -3.14
C HIS A 46 -11.96 9.59 -3.49
N ASP A 47 -12.03 8.73 -2.48
CA ASP A 47 -12.65 7.42 -2.56
C ASP A 47 -14.20 7.48 -2.43
N MET A 48 -14.82 6.30 -2.39
CA MET A 48 -16.27 6.11 -2.35
C MET A 48 -16.89 6.33 -0.95
N ARG A 49 -16.13 6.64 0.10
CA ARG A 49 -16.67 6.83 1.46
C ARG A 49 -17.64 8.00 1.49
N PRO A 50 -18.77 7.91 2.22
CA PRO A 50 -19.80 8.97 2.23
C PRO A 50 -19.28 10.35 2.67
N SER A 51 -18.27 10.38 3.55
CA SER A 51 -17.65 11.64 4.03
C SER A 51 -16.61 12.24 3.06
N SER A 52 -16.08 11.43 2.11
CA SER A 52 -14.97 11.87 1.25
C SER A 52 -15.30 13.08 0.35
N PRO A 53 -16.50 13.19 -0.28
CA PRO A 53 -16.83 14.36 -1.09
C PRO A 53 -16.91 15.66 -0.28
N GLY A 54 -17.46 15.61 0.94
CA GLY A 54 -17.56 16.78 1.84
C GLY A 54 -16.19 17.26 2.31
N LEU A 55 -15.36 16.32 2.78
CA LEU A 55 -14.01 16.60 3.28
C LEU A 55 -13.08 17.11 2.17
N SER A 56 -13.07 16.47 0.99
CA SER A 56 -12.26 16.90 -0.16
C SER A 56 -12.69 18.28 -0.68
N GLY A 57 -14.01 18.55 -0.69
CA GLY A 57 -14.54 19.87 -1.03
C GLY A 57 -14.13 20.96 -0.04
N ALA A 58 -14.12 20.66 1.27
CA ALA A 58 -13.65 21.59 2.30
C ALA A 58 -12.15 21.87 2.16
N PHE A 59 -11.34 20.84 1.98
CA PHE A 59 -9.91 21.00 1.72
C PHE A 59 -9.64 21.87 0.49
N ALA A 60 -10.39 21.65 -0.59
CA ALA A 60 -10.31 22.48 -1.80
C ALA A 60 -10.62 23.94 -1.54
N ARG A 61 -11.65 24.24 -0.72
CA ARG A 61 -11.96 25.63 -0.30
C ARG A 61 -10.81 26.26 0.48
N GLY A 62 -10.24 25.51 1.44
CA GLY A 62 -9.10 25.97 2.23
C GLY A 62 -7.89 26.32 1.36
N ALA A 63 -7.52 25.44 0.43
CA ALA A 63 -6.42 25.68 -0.50
C ALA A 63 -6.71 26.88 -1.43
N ALA A 64 -7.91 26.94 -2.00
CA ALA A 64 -8.32 28.04 -2.88
C ALA A 64 -8.33 29.39 -2.14
N ALA A 65 -8.74 29.43 -0.86
CA ALA A 65 -8.68 30.63 -0.03
C ALA A 65 -7.25 31.16 0.16
N ARG A 66 -6.22 30.32 0.01
CA ARG A 66 -4.81 30.73 0.02
C ARG A 66 -4.30 31.21 -1.35
N GLY A 67 -5.15 31.26 -2.37
CA GLY A 67 -4.79 31.65 -3.74
C GLY A 67 -4.32 30.48 -4.62
N THR A 68 -4.26 29.26 -4.09
CA THR A 68 -3.82 28.07 -4.82
C THR A 68 -4.91 27.54 -5.73
N GLY A 69 -4.61 27.31 -7.01
CA GLY A 69 -5.52 26.65 -7.93
C GLY A 69 -5.78 25.19 -7.52
N VAL A 70 -6.98 24.69 -7.78
CA VAL A 70 -7.36 23.31 -7.43
C VAL A 70 -7.92 22.59 -8.64
N THR A 71 -7.38 21.41 -8.93
CA THR A 71 -7.93 20.46 -9.89
C THR A 71 -8.58 19.31 -9.15
N LEU A 72 -9.91 19.20 -9.21
CA LEU A 72 -10.65 18.08 -8.64
C LEU A 72 -10.74 16.97 -9.68
N ILE A 73 -10.20 15.78 -9.39
CA ILE A 73 -10.35 14.60 -10.24
C ILE A 73 -11.55 13.72 -9.86
N GLY A 74 -12.20 14.03 -8.72
CA GLY A 74 -13.40 13.33 -8.28
C GLY A 74 -13.10 11.96 -7.64
N LEU A 75 -13.96 11.00 -7.93
CA LEU A 75 -13.76 9.59 -7.54
C LEU A 75 -12.51 9.05 -8.22
N CYS A 76 -11.58 8.51 -7.43
CA CYS A 76 -10.36 7.90 -7.93
C CYS A 76 -9.79 6.89 -6.93
N SER A 77 -8.93 5.99 -7.39
CA SER A 77 -8.05 5.21 -6.51
C SER A 77 -6.86 6.05 -6.04
N THR A 78 -6.16 5.57 -5.02
CA THR A 78 -4.96 6.26 -4.52
C THR A 78 -3.87 6.33 -5.60
N ASP A 79 -3.65 5.28 -6.36
CA ASP A 79 -2.67 5.25 -7.43
C ASP A 79 -3.09 6.10 -8.65
N GLU A 80 -4.41 6.26 -8.91
CA GLU A 80 -4.92 7.22 -9.91
C GLU A 80 -4.61 8.67 -9.50
N LEU A 81 -4.69 9.01 -8.19
CA LEU A 81 -4.22 10.30 -7.71
C LEU A 81 -2.72 10.46 -7.88
N TYR A 82 -1.92 9.44 -7.60
CA TYR A 82 -0.47 9.50 -7.82
C TYR A 82 -0.14 9.70 -9.31
N PHE A 83 -0.88 9.03 -10.21
CA PHE A 83 -0.79 9.31 -11.64
C PHE A 83 -1.10 10.78 -11.97
N ALA A 84 -2.18 11.31 -11.42
CA ALA A 84 -2.54 12.71 -11.66
C ALA A 84 -1.48 13.68 -11.14
N SER A 85 -0.96 13.44 -9.92
CA SER A 85 0.14 14.22 -9.35
C SER A 85 1.39 14.17 -10.23
N GLY A 86 1.78 12.97 -10.67
CA GLY A 86 2.96 12.76 -11.50
C GLY A 86 2.83 13.37 -12.88
N SER A 87 1.73 13.09 -13.59
CA SER A 87 1.51 13.53 -14.97
C SER A 87 1.27 15.03 -15.11
N LEU A 88 0.63 15.66 -14.11
CA LEU A 88 0.37 17.10 -14.08
C LEU A 88 1.51 17.89 -13.44
N GLY A 89 2.43 17.22 -12.72
CA GLY A 89 3.50 17.90 -11.98
C GLY A 89 2.98 18.71 -10.78
N LEU A 90 1.86 18.30 -10.16
CA LEU A 90 1.19 19.02 -9.08
C LEU A 90 1.26 18.23 -7.76
N PRO A 91 1.36 18.91 -6.59
CA PRO A 91 1.10 18.26 -5.32
C PRO A 91 -0.33 17.71 -5.26
N GLY A 92 -0.53 16.60 -4.55
CA GLY A 92 -1.81 15.91 -4.50
C GLY A 92 -2.31 15.59 -3.09
N ALA A 93 -3.64 15.52 -2.95
CA ALA A 93 -4.31 15.06 -1.74
C ALA A 93 -5.40 14.04 -2.08
N MET A 94 -5.29 12.82 -1.53
CA MET A 94 -6.25 11.74 -1.66
C MET A 94 -7.05 11.59 -0.38
N PHE A 95 -8.38 11.68 -0.49
CA PHE A 95 -9.29 11.46 0.63
C PHE A 95 -9.71 10.00 0.68
N THR A 96 -9.16 9.28 1.64
CA THR A 96 -9.37 7.85 1.85
C THR A 96 -8.90 7.43 3.25
N ALA A 97 -9.44 6.34 3.76
CA ALA A 97 -8.87 5.61 4.88
C ALA A 97 -8.45 4.18 4.50
N SER A 98 -8.20 3.94 3.19
CA SER A 98 -7.77 2.65 2.64
C SER A 98 -8.67 1.50 3.16
N HIS A 99 -8.11 0.54 3.85
CA HIS A 99 -8.78 -0.64 4.39
C HIS A 99 -9.43 -0.44 5.78
N ASN A 100 -9.41 0.76 6.35
CA ASN A 100 -10.06 1.00 7.64
C ASN A 100 -11.59 0.88 7.54
N PRO A 101 -12.29 0.56 8.65
CA PRO A 101 -13.75 0.51 8.71
C PRO A 101 -14.45 1.78 8.20
N ALA A 102 -15.74 1.66 7.88
CA ALA A 102 -16.56 2.67 7.19
C ALA A 102 -16.56 4.06 7.86
N GLN A 103 -16.49 4.12 9.20
CA GLN A 103 -16.51 5.37 9.95
C GLN A 103 -15.21 6.17 9.88
N TYR A 104 -14.12 5.58 9.37
CA TYR A 104 -12.85 6.28 9.21
C TYR A 104 -12.78 7.03 7.88
N ASN A 105 -12.04 8.14 7.90
CA ASN A 105 -11.53 8.78 6.69
C ASN A 105 -10.14 9.36 6.98
N GLY A 106 -9.45 9.82 5.93
CA GLY A 106 -8.10 10.35 6.05
C GLY A 106 -7.67 11.17 4.85
N ILE A 107 -6.43 11.63 4.88
CA ILE A 107 -5.80 12.36 3.78
C ILE A 107 -4.40 11.78 3.57
N LYS A 108 -4.17 11.15 2.41
CA LYS A 108 -2.83 10.86 1.92
C LYS A 108 -2.37 12.04 1.07
N MET A 109 -1.21 12.61 1.37
CA MET A 109 -0.69 13.79 0.66
C MET A 109 0.63 13.48 -0.03
N CYS A 110 0.83 14.10 -1.19
CA CYS A 110 2.10 14.03 -1.91
C CYS A 110 2.49 15.42 -2.46
N ARG A 111 3.78 15.64 -2.65
CA ARG A 111 4.33 16.73 -3.44
C ARG A 111 4.22 16.39 -4.93
N ALA A 112 4.54 17.34 -5.80
CA ALA A 112 4.60 17.09 -7.23
C ALA A 112 5.46 15.85 -7.56
N GLY A 113 5.02 15.07 -8.55
CA GLY A 113 5.68 13.80 -8.90
C GLY A 113 5.40 12.68 -7.89
N ALA A 114 4.24 12.71 -7.23
CA ALA A 114 3.79 11.72 -6.24
C ALA A 114 4.78 11.49 -5.06
N ALA A 115 5.71 12.43 -4.82
CA ALA A 115 6.67 12.33 -3.72
C ALA A 115 5.94 12.44 -2.36
N PRO A 116 6.13 11.50 -1.41
CA PRO A 116 5.32 11.42 -0.20
C PRO A 116 5.52 12.63 0.72
N VAL A 117 4.44 13.04 1.40
CA VAL A 117 4.47 13.98 2.51
C VAL A 117 4.36 13.19 3.82
N GLY A 118 5.48 13.07 4.53
CA GLY A 118 5.56 12.44 5.85
C GLY A 118 5.96 13.43 6.92
N GLN A 119 6.19 12.95 8.16
CA GLN A 119 6.53 13.80 9.31
C GLN A 119 7.68 14.77 9.01
N ASP A 120 8.77 14.25 8.41
CA ASP A 120 9.98 15.04 8.15
C ASP A 120 9.95 15.79 6.79
N THR A 121 8.87 15.64 6.01
CA THR A 121 8.77 16.23 4.67
C THR A 121 7.56 17.15 4.49
N GLY A 122 6.98 17.66 5.60
CA GLY A 122 5.93 18.67 5.60
C GLY A 122 4.72 18.35 6.46
N LEU A 123 4.48 17.08 6.85
CA LEU A 123 3.28 16.73 7.62
C LEU A 123 3.31 17.31 9.04
N ALA A 124 4.50 17.37 9.67
CA ALA A 124 4.65 17.99 10.99
C ALA A 124 4.34 19.51 10.95
N GLU A 125 4.80 20.19 9.91
CA GLU A 125 4.54 21.62 9.71
C GLU A 125 3.06 21.87 9.39
N ILE A 126 2.43 21.04 8.55
CA ILE A 126 0.99 21.10 8.25
C ILE A 126 0.21 20.93 9.56
N ARG A 127 0.51 19.92 10.37
CA ARG A 127 -0.12 19.70 11.66
C ARG A 127 -0.01 20.92 12.57
N ALA A 128 1.19 21.47 12.73
CA ALA A 128 1.42 22.64 13.59
C ALA A 128 0.63 23.87 13.15
N LEU A 129 0.48 24.08 11.82
CA LEU A 129 -0.35 25.13 11.28
C LEU A 129 -1.84 24.90 11.60
N VAL A 130 -2.35 23.69 11.37
CA VAL A 130 -3.75 23.36 11.62
C VAL A 130 -4.09 23.48 13.10
N GLU A 131 -3.25 22.95 14.02
CA GLU A 131 -3.44 23.09 15.47
C GLU A 131 -3.51 24.56 15.89
N ARG A 132 -2.59 25.40 15.39
CA ARG A 132 -2.60 26.83 15.64
C ARG A 132 -3.86 27.52 15.10
N TRP A 133 -4.25 27.23 13.87
CA TRP A 133 -5.41 27.89 13.24
C TRP A 133 -6.76 27.40 13.78
N ALA A 134 -6.82 26.19 14.31
CA ALA A 134 -8.01 25.72 15.00
C ALA A 134 -8.32 26.55 16.27
N ASP A 135 -7.28 27.06 16.95
CA ASP A 135 -7.43 27.90 18.15
C ASP A 135 -7.55 29.38 17.81
N GLU A 136 -6.73 29.90 16.91
CA GLU A 136 -6.57 31.32 16.63
C GLU A 136 -7.43 31.83 15.45
N GLY A 137 -7.98 30.89 14.67
CA GLY A 137 -8.60 31.14 13.37
C GLY A 137 -7.58 31.10 12.23
N ALA A 138 -8.03 30.66 11.05
CA ALA A 138 -7.22 30.67 9.83
C ALA A 138 -6.85 32.14 9.46
N PRO A 139 -5.69 32.35 8.82
CA PRO A 139 -5.32 33.65 8.31
C PRO A 139 -6.35 34.13 7.26
N PRO A 140 -6.52 35.44 7.08
CA PRO A 140 -7.43 36.01 6.08
C PRO A 140 -7.17 35.41 4.70
N PRO A 141 -8.20 35.20 3.86
CA PRO A 141 -8.02 34.74 2.49
C PRO A 141 -7.05 35.62 1.70
N ALA A 142 -6.37 35.05 0.75
CA ALA A 142 -5.53 35.76 -0.21
C ALA A 142 -6.38 36.82 -0.98
N ALA A 143 -5.72 37.85 -1.50
CA ALA A 143 -6.39 38.90 -2.28
C ALA A 143 -7.10 38.35 -3.54
N THR A 144 -6.59 37.23 -4.07
CA THR A 144 -7.20 36.50 -5.18
C THR A 144 -7.39 35.06 -4.76
N THR A 145 -8.62 34.57 -4.81
CA THR A 145 -8.95 33.17 -4.54
C THR A 145 -8.49 32.28 -5.73
N GLY A 146 -7.92 31.13 -5.43
CA GLY A 146 -7.52 30.15 -6.45
C GLY A 146 -8.73 29.61 -7.23
N THR A 147 -8.52 29.28 -8.49
CA THR A 147 -9.56 28.71 -9.34
C THR A 147 -9.72 27.21 -9.04
N VAL A 148 -10.98 26.77 -8.91
CA VAL A 148 -11.31 25.33 -8.78
C VAL A 148 -11.82 24.81 -10.12
N THR A 149 -11.16 23.80 -10.65
CA THR A 149 -11.51 23.13 -11.92
C THR A 149 -11.76 21.66 -11.69
N ARG A 150 -12.34 20.97 -12.71
CA ARG A 150 -12.53 19.51 -12.70
C ARG A 150 -11.85 18.91 -13.89
N ARG A 151 -11.28 17.72 -13.71
CA ARG A 151 -10.65 16.93 -14.77
C ARG A 151 -10.87 15.45 -14.51
N ASP A 152 -11.33 14.73 -15.53
CA ASP A 152 -11.33 13.27 -15.55
C ASP A 152 -9.94 12.80 -16.02
N VAL A 153 -9.34 11.88 -15.28
CA VAL A 153 -8.00 11.34 -15.57
C VAL A 153 -8.00 9.82 -15.72
N LEU A 154 -9.15 9.14 -15.51
CA LEU A 154 -9.23 7.68 -15.50
C LEU A 154 -8.77 7.05 -16.82
N GLY A 155 -9.19 7.63 -17.96
CA GLY A 155 -8.76 7.15 -19.28
C GLY A 155 -7.26 7.32 -19.52
N ASP A 156 -6.70 8.47 -19.11
CA ASP A 156 -5.26 8.75 -19.22
C ASP A 156 -4.45 7.82 -18.30
N TYR A 157 -4.93 7.57 -17.08
CA TYR A 157 -4.36 6.62 -16.13
C TYR A 157 -4.33 5.20 -16.70
N ALA A 158 -5.46 4.70 -17.21
CA ALA A 158 -5.55 3.37 -17.83
C ALA A 158 -4.59 3.22 -19.02
N ALA A 159 -4.51 4.25 -19.89
CA ALA A 159 -3.58 4.26 -21.01
C ALA A 159 -2.11 4.24 -20.56
N HIS A 160 -1.78 4.98 -19.49
CA HIS A 160 -0.44 4.99 -18.92
C HIS A 160 -0.03 3.61 -18.39
N LEU A 161 -0.88 2.95 -17.59
CA LEU A 161 -0.60 1.60 -17.06
C LEU A 161 -0.39 0.57 -18.17
N ARG A 162 -1.24 0.60 -19.20
CA ARG A 162 -1.11 -0.27 -20.39
C ARG A 162 0.18 -0.01 -21.17
N GLY A 163 0.70 1.22 -21.13
CA GLY A 163 2.00 1.56 -21.68
C GLY A 163 3.17 0.97 -20.89
N LEU A 164 3.02 0.75 -19.60
CA LEU A 164 4.04 0.15 -18.73
C LEU A 164 4.05 -1.38 -18.80
N VAL A 165 2.86 -2.01 -18.92
CA VAL A 165 2.73 -3.47 -19.02
C VAL A 165 1.80 -3.83 -20.19
N ASP A 166 2.39 -4.37 -21.25
CA ASP A 166 1.63 -4.84 -22.40
C ASP A 166 0.98 -6.20 -22.13
N LEU A 167 -0.35 -6.24 -22.22
CA LEU A 167 -1.18 -7.43 -22.08
C LEU A 167 -1.81 -7.88 -23.41
N SER A 168 -1.53 -7.22 -24.53
CA SER A 168 -2.18 -7.50 -25.82
C SER A 168 -1.82 -8.88 -26.40
N GLY A 169 -0.66 -9.41 -26.04
CA GLY A 169 -0.14 -10.68 -26.55
C GLY A 169 -0.33 -11.89 -25.63
N ILE A 170 -1.02 -11.75 -24.51
CA ILE A 170 -1.26 -12.86 -23.58
C ILE A 170 -2.36 -13.80 -24.09
N ARG A 171 -2.34 -15.07 -23.62
CA ARG A 171 -3.50 -15.95 -23.84
C ARG A 171 -4.72 -15.39 -23.11
N PRO A 172 -5.95 -15.75 -23.55
CA PRO A 172 -7.14 -15.43 -22.77
C PRO A 172 -7.04 -16.00 -21.34
N LEU A 173 -7.44 -15.18 -20.36
CA LEU A 173 -7.48 -15.53 -18.95
C LEU A 173 -8.87 -15.29 -18.38
N LYS A 174 -9.36 -16.23 -17.57
CA LYS A 174 -10.55 -16.03 -16.76
C LYS A 174 -10.12 -15.54 -15.38
N VAL A 175 -10.57 -14.34 -15.00
CA VAL A 175 -10.13 -13.62 -13.83
C VAL A 175 -11.31 -13.25 -12.94
N VAL A 176 -11.33 -13.71 -11.70
CA VAL A 176 -12.27 -13.19 -10.70
C VAL A 176 -11.63 -11.98 -10.02
N VAL A 177 -12.36 -10.88 -9.93
CA VAL A 177 -11.88 -9.68 -9.24
C VAL A 177 -12.85 -9.32 -8.13
N ASP A 178 -12.35 -9.26 -6.91
CA ASP A 178 -13.04 -8.76 -5.73
C ASP A 178 -12.58 -7.31 -5.47
N ALA A 179 -13.49 -6.37 -5.67
CA ALA A 179 -13.24 -4.96 -5.42
C ALA A 179 -13.60 -4.52 -3.98
N GLY A 180 -14.20 -5.41 -3.17
CA GLY A 180 -14.58 -5.12 -1.79
C GLY A 180 -15.46 -3.87 -1.62
N ASN A 181 -16.31 -3.54 -2.61
CA ASN A 181 -17.07 -2.29 -2.72
C ASN A 181 -16.20 -1.01 -2.75
N GLY A 182 -14.89 -1.18 -3.00
CA GLY A 182 -13.87 -0.13 -3.05
C GLY A 182 -13.56 0.35 -4.46
N MET A 183 -12.48 1.14 -4.55
CA MET A 183 -12.09 1.83 -5.80
C MET A 183 -11.62 0.90 -6.91
N GLY A 184 -11.31 -0.37 -6.63
CA GLY A 184 -11.12 -1.41 -7.66
C GLY A 184 -12.33 -1.53 -8.60
N GLY A 185 -13.57 -1.36 -8.07
CA GLY A 185 -14.79 -1.35 -8.87
C GLY A 185 -14.88 -0.19 -9.87
N HIS A 186 -14.17 0.92 -9.60
CA HIS A 186 -14.06 2.08 -10.47
C HIS A 186 -12.97 1.93 -11.53
N THR A 187 -11.79 1.46 -11.15
CA THR A 187 -10.60 1.49 -12.01
C THR A 187 -10.47 0.25 -12.90
N VAL A 188 -10.77 -0.96 -12.37
CA VAL A 188 -10.63 -2.23 -13.11
C VAL A 188 -11.40 -2.26 -14.44
N PRO A 189 -12.67 -1.83 -14.52
CA PRO A 189 -13.40 -1.86 -15.79
C PRO A 189 -12.68 -1.10 -16.91
N THR A 190 -12.14 0.08 -16.61
CA THR A 190 -11.47 0.92 -17.59
C THR A 190 -10.07 0.41 -17.92
N VAL A 191 -9.30 -0.03 -16.90
CA VAL A 191 -7.93 -0.54 -17.13
C VAL A 191 -7.94 -1.84 -17.90
N PHE A 192 -8.93 -2.73 -17.67
CA PHE A 192 -8.98 -4.05 -18.32
C PHE A 192 -9.84 -4.07 -19.61
N GLU A 193 -10.46 -2.95 -19.97
CA GLU A 193 -11.26 -2.86 -21.21
C GLU A 193 -10.46 -3.27 -22.46
N GLY A 194 -11.02 -4.18 -23.25
CA GLY A 194 -10.43 -4.65 -24.51
C GLY A 194 -9.22 -5.58 -24.35
N LEU A 195 -8.83 -5.95 -23.12
CA LEU A 195 -7.81 -6.97 -22.89
C LEU A 195 -8.40 -8.39 -23.08
N PRO A 196 -7.58 -9.41 -23.36
CA PRO A 196 -8.04 -10.79 -23.51
C PRO A 196 -8.36 -11.42 -22.15
N LEU A 197 -9.25 -10.81 -21.39
CA LEU A 197 -9.67 -11.24 -20.05
C LEU A 197 -11.19 -11.50 -20.02
N GLU A 198 -11.59 -12.67 -19.50
CA GLU A 198 -12.96 -12.94 -19.08
C GLU A 198 -13.09 -12.54 -17.61
N LEU A 199 -13.65 -11.35 -17.38
CA LEU A 199 -13.75 -10.77 -16.04
C LEU A 199 -15.03 -11.23 -15.34
N ASP A 200 -14.87 -11.86 -14.17
CA ASP A 200 -15.94 -12.16 -13.21
C ASP A 200 -15.82 -11.14 -12.05
N ALA A 201 -16.74 -10.17 -12.02
CA ALA A 201 -16.67 -9.01 -11.12
C ALA A 201 -17.45 -9.28 -9.83
N MET A 202 -16.79 -9.17 -8.68
CA MET A 202 -17.39 -9.28 -7.35
C MET A 202 -17.31 -7.93 -6.64
N TYR A 203 -18.44 -7.49 -6.08
CA TYR A 203 -18.54 -6.31 -5.21
C TYR A 203 -17.99 -5.01 -5.84
N PHE A 204 -18.30 -4.81 -7.15
CA PHE A 204 -17.86 -3.62 -7.91
C PHE A 204 -18.71 -2.38 -7.63
N GLU A 205 -19.88 -2.54 -7.02
CA GLU A 205 -20.68 -1.38 -6.59
C GLU A 205 -19.93 -0.60 -5.52
N LEU A 206 -19.71 0.69 -5.77
CA LEU A 206 -18.98 1.55 -4.83
C LEU A 206 -19.86 1.83 -3.60
N ASP A 207 -19.47 1.29 -2.45
CA ASP A 207 -20.20 1.48 -1.18
C ASP A 207 -19.22 1.54 0.01
N GLY A 208 -18.98 2.76 0.50
CA GLY A 208 -18.11 3.00 1.65
C GLY A 208 -18.62 2.43 2.99
N SER A 209 -19.79 1.78 3.03
CA SER A 209 -20.25 1.00 4.19
C SER A 209 -19.70 -0.42 4.23
N PHE A 210 -19.11 -0.91 3.11
CA PHE A 210 -18.55 -2.25 2.95
C PHE A 210 -19.50 -3.38 3.34
N PRO A 211 -20.66 -3.51 2.67
CA PRO A 211 -21.75 -4.41 3.08
C PRO A 211 -21.43 -5.89 3.00
N HIS A 212 -20.42 -6.31 2.25
CA HIS A 212 -20.08 -7.73 2.05
C HIS A 212 -18.97 -8.19 3.00
N HIS A 213 -17.86 -7.50 3.01
CA HIS A 213 -16.74 -7.71 3.93
C HIS A 213 -15.92 -6.42 4.04
N GLU A 214 -15.06 -6.33 5.05
CA GLU A 214 -14.10 -5.22 5.17
C GLU A 214 -13.13 -5.22 3.97
N ALA A 215 -12.84 -4.04 3.43
CA ALA A 215 -11.94 -3.90 2.28
C ALA A 215 -10.46 -4.06 2.67
N ASN A 216 -10.15 -5.14 3.38
CA ASN A 216 -8.81 -5.50 3.86
C ASN A 216 -8.46 -6.93 3.46
N PRO A 217 -7.96 -7.17 2.24
CA PRO A 217 -7.62 -8.52 1.76
C PRO A 217 -6.45 -9.19 2.51
N LEU A 218 -5.72 -8.46 3.36
CA LEU A 218 -4.68 -9.04 4.23
C LEU A 218 -5.28 -9.94 5.34
N ASP A 219 -6.51 -9.65 5.75
CA ASP A 219 -7.25 -10.52 6.69
C ASP A 219 -7.87 -11.69 5.90
N PRO A 220 -7.48 -12.96 6.18
CA PRO A 220 -7.95 -14.12 5.43
C PRO A 220 -9.47 -14.28 5.38
N LYS A 221 -10.20 -13.75 6.37
CA LYS A 221 -11.68 -13.82 6.38
C LYS A 221 -12.31 -13.03 5.23
N ASN A 222 -11.62 -11.99 4.72
CA ASN A 222 -12.13 -11.08 3.71
C ASN A 222 -11.88 -11.55 2.26
N ILE A 223 -11.14 -12.66 2.06
CA ILE A 223 -10.90 -13.26 0.74
C ILE A 223 -11.60 -14.61 0.54
N VAL A 224 -12.38 -15.07 1.53
CA VAL A 224 -13.06 -16.38 1.48
C VAL A 224 -14.02 -16.49 0.30
N ASP A 225 -14.77 -15.44 0.01
CA ASP A 225 -15.71 -15.41 -1.10
C ASP A 225 -14.98 -15.45 -2.46
N LEU A 226 -13.88 -14.70 -2.59
CA LEU A 226 -13.00 -14.74 -3.77
C LEU A 226 -12.45 -16.14 -3.99
N GLN A 227 -11.91 -16.78 -2.96
CA GLN A 227 -11.38 -18.15 -3.02
C GLN A 227 -12.45 -19.17 -3.47
N ALA A 228 -13.66 -19.06 -2.91
CA ALA A 228 -14.79 -19.90 -3.31
C ALA A 228 -15.15 -19.66 -4.78
N ARG A 229 -15.26 -18.39 -5.20
CA ARG A 229 -15.64 -18.01 -6.55
C ARG A 229 -14.64 -18.46 -7.60
N VAL A 230 -13.34 -18.37 -7.33
CA VAL A 230 -12.28 -18.89 -8.21
C VAL A 230 -12.48 -20.39 -8.46
N ARG A 231 -12.67 -21.19 -7.39
CA ARG A 231 -12.92 -22.64 -7.49
C ARG A 231 -14.22 -22.98 -8.23
N GLU A 232 -15.30 -22.27 -7.93
CA GLU A 232 -16.61 -22.50 -8.54
C GLU A 232 -16.62 -22.25 -10.04
N THR A 233 -15.90 -21.22 -10.47
CA THR A 233 -15.90 -20.78 -11.87
C THR A 233 -14.79 -21.41 -12.70
N GLY A 234 -13.82 -22.06 -12.04
CA GLY A 234 -12.61 -22.56 -12.69
C GLY A 234 -11.79 -21.43 -13.30
N ALA A 235 -11.69 -20.29 -12.60
CA ALA A 235 -10.89 -19.16 -13.07
C ALA A 235 -9.40 -19.46 -13.01
N ASP A 236 -8.61 -18.80 -13.86
CA ASP A 236 -7.15 -18.92 -13.87
C ASP A 236 -6.52 -18.29 -12.61
N LEU A 237 -7.18 -17.27 -12.05
CA LEU A 237 -6.77 -16.59 -10.82
C LEU A 237 -7.89 -15.71 -10.25
N GLY A 238 -7.69 -15.29 -8.98
CA GLY A 238 -8.45 -14.24 -8.32
C GLY A 238 -7.56 -13.05 -7.96
N LEU A 239 -8.12 -11.84 -8.03
CA LEU A 239 -7.49 -10.59 -7.60
C LEU A 239 -8.38 -9.92 -6.57
N ALA A 240 -7.83 -9.52 -5.41
CA ALA A 240 -8.54 -8.72 -4.41
C ALA A 240 -7.84 -7.38 -4.23
N PHE A 241 -8.61 -6.28 -4.34
CA PHE A 241 -8.12 -4.93 -4.08
C PHE A 241 -8.59 -4.45 -2.70
N ASP A 242 -7.80 -3.61 -2.04
CA ASP A 242 -8.24 -2.93 -0.84
C ASP A 242 -9.11 -1.70 -1.16
N GLY A 243 -9.59 -1.00 -0.13
CA GLY A 243 -10.62 0.03 -0.30
C GLY A 243 -10.27 1.16 -1.26
N ASP A 244 -9.03 1.62 -1.29
CA ASP A 244 -8.55 2.65 -2.21
C ASP A 244 -7.68 2.11 -3.36
N ALA A 245 -7.62 0.78 -3.49
CA ALA A 245 -7.05 0.01 -4.59
C ALA A 245 -5.54 0.25 -4.85
N ASP A 246 -4.79 0.72 -3.85
CA ASP A 246 -3.34 0.82 -3.97
C ASP A 246 -2.61 -0.50 -3.68
N ARG A 247 -3.34 -1.53 -3.19
CA ARG A 247 -2.86 -2.90 -2.96
C ARG A 247 -3.64 -3.91 -3.77
N CYS A 248 -2.93 -4.98 -4.19
CA CYS A 248 -3.53 -6.12 -4.86
C CYS A 248 -3.03 -7.43 -4.24
N PHE A 249 -3.97 -8.29 -3.84
CA PHE A 249 -3.73 -9.65 -3.35
C PHE A 249 -4.18 -10.64 -4.42
N VAL A 250 -3.48 -11.76 -4.49
CA VAL A 250 -3.67 -12.75 -5.55
C VAL A 250 -4.07 -14.09 -4.96
N VAL A 251 -5.00 -14.75 -5.60
CA VAL A 251 -5.45 -16.12 -5.31
C VAL A 251 -5.20 -16.96 -6.57
N ASP A 252 -4.63 -18.16 -6.41
CA ASP A 252 -4.37 -19.05 -7.54
C ASP A 252 -5.64 -19.79 -8.01
N GLU A 253 -5.53 -20.60 -9.05
CA GLU A 253 -6.63 -21.39 -9.65
C GLU A 253 -7.24 -22.42 -8.68
N ASN A 254 -6.52 -22.82 -7.62
CA ASN A 254 -7.02 -23.70 -6.57
C ASN A 254 -7.82 -22.97 -5.50
N GLY A 255 -7.81 -21.63 -5.56
CA GLY A 255 -8.36 -20.75 -4.52
C GLY A 255 -7.43 -20.60 -3.32
N ASP A 256 -6.13 -20.88 -3.48
CA ASP A 256 -5.15 -20.67 -2.43
C ASP A 256 -4.51 -19.28 -2.54
N PRO A 257 -4.35 -18.55 -1.41
CA PRO A 257 -3.76 -17.22 -1.44
C PRO A 257 -2.27 -17.29 -1.78
N VAL A 258 -1.85 -16.43 -2.72
CA VAL A 258 -0.45 -16.30 -3.11
C VAL A 258 0.23 -15.28 -2.19
N SER A 259 1.39 -15.64 -1.64
CA SER A 259 2.17 -14.74 -0.79
C SER A 259 2.52 -13.43 -1.50
N PRO A 260 2.29 -12.25 -0.89
CA PRO A 260 2.75 -10.97 -1.45
C PRO A 260 4.27 -10.93 -1.70
N SER A 261 5.06 -11.69 -0.94
CA SER A 261 6.49 -11.83 -1.20
C SER A 261 6.78 -12.58 -2.51
N ALA A 262 5.99 -13.62 -2.84
CA ALA A 262 6.12 -14.33 -4.12
C ALA A 262 5.75 -13.41 -5.30
N ILE A 263 4.70 -12.60 -5.15
CA ILE A 263 4.35 -11.58 -6.15
C ILE A 263 5.46 -10.52 -6.26
N THR A 264 6.02 -10.05 -5.14
CA THR A 264 7.17 -9.13 -5.15
C THR A 264 8.35 -9.72 -5.94
N ALA A 265 8.69 -10.99 -5.71
CA ALA A 265 9.77 -11.68 -6.43
C ALA A 265 9.46 -11.84 -7.93
N LEU A 266 8.23 -12.22 -8.28
CA LEU A 266 7.78 -12.32 -9.67
C LEU A 266 7.87 -10.98 -10.41
N VAL A 267 7.35 -9.91 -9.80
CA VAL A 267 7.40 -8.56 -10.40
C VAL A 267 8.84 -8.07 -10.51
N ALA A 268 9.66 -8.29 -9.47
CA ALA A 268 11.09 -7.94 -9.50
C ALA A 268 11.83 -8.61 -10.67
N ALA A 269 11.61 -9.90 -10.90
CA ALA A 269 12.22 -10.62 -12.04
C ALA A 269 11.79 -10.00 -13.38
N ARG A 270 10.51 -9.61 -13.52
CA ARG A 270 10.00 -8.97 -14.73
C ARG A 270 10.56 -7.56 -14.94
N GLU A 271 10.66 -6.77 -13.89
CA GLU A 271 11.25 -5.43 -13.97
C GLU A 271 12.76 -5.48 -14.24
N LEU A 272 13.48 -6.46 -13.66
CA LEU A 272 14.89 -6.69 -13.97
C LEU A 272 15.12 -7.13 -15.41
N ALA A 273 14.19 -7.86 -16.02
CA ALA A 273 14.27 -8.19 -17.46
C ALA A 273 14.18 -6.93 -18.35
N LYS A 274 13.44 -5.89 -17.92
CA LYS A 274 13.38 -4.59 -18.60
C LYS A 274 14.60 -3.72 -18.26
N HIS A 275 15.11 -3.81 -17.05
CA HIS A 275 16.16 -2.96 -16.48
C HIS A 275 17.28 -3.80 -15.84
N PRO A 276 18.13 -4.47 -16.64
CA PRO A 276 19.19 -5.35 -16.13
C PRO A 276 20.14 -4.61 -15.18
N GLY A 277 20.49 -5.24 -14.07
CA GLY A 277 21.35 -4.65 -13.03
C GLY A 277 20.66 -3.66 -12.11
N GLY A 278 19.34 -3.51 -12.22
CA GLY A 278 18.57 -2.57 -11.40
C GLY A 278 18.54 -2.94 -9.93
N THR A 279 18.36 -1.93 -9.07
CA THR A 279 18.15 -2.11 -7.63
C THR A 279 16.66 -2.38 -7.36
N VAL A 280 16.38 -3.33 -6.46
CA VAL A 280 15.04 -3.66 -5.99
C VAL A 280 14.98 -3.51 -4.47
N ILE A 281 14.02 -2.71 -3.99
CA ILE A 281 13.82 -2.52 -2.56
C ILE A 281 12.84 -3.56 -2.01
N HIS A 282 13.11 -4.06 -0.81
CA HIS A 282 12.17 -4.89 -0.08
C HIS A 282 12.23 -4.59 1.42
N ASN A 283 11.12 -4.76 2.14
CA ASN A 283 11.16 -4.58 3.57
C ASN A 283 11.72 -5.83 4.30
N LEU A 284 12.05 -5.66 5.57
CA LEU A 284 12.75 -6.68 6.35
C LEU A 284 11.91 -7.92 6.70
N ILE A 285 10.59 -7.88 6.47
CA ILE A 285 9.68 -9.01 6.68
C ILE A 285 9.23 -9.69 5.37
N THR A 286 9.76 -9.28 4.22
CA THR A 286 9.60 -10.05 2.99
C THR A 286 10.42 -11.33 3.04
N SER A 287 9.94 -12.37 2.34
CA SER A 287 10.63 -13.67 2.23
C SER A 287 12.07 -13.54 1.72
N TRP A 288 12.94 -14.45 2.15
CA TRP A 288 14.27 -14.62 1.58
C TRP A 288 14.26 -14.87 0.07
N SER A 289 13.16 -15.42 -0.46
CA SER A 289 13.01 -15.63 -1.90
C SER A 289 13.15 -14.33 -2.69
N VAL A 290 12.74 -13.16 -2.13
CA VAL A 290 12.83 -11.88 -2.83
C VAL A 290 14.28 -11.48 -3.14
N PRO A 291 15.18 -11.32 -2.15
CA PRO A 291 16.57 -10.97 -2.45
C PRO A 291 17.32 -12.06 -3.24
N GLU A 292 16.93 -13.33 -3.13
CA GLU A 292 17.51 -14.42 -3.94
C GLU A 292 17.13 -14.27 -5.41
N VAL A 293 15.84 -14.15 -5.71
CA VAL A 293 15.33 -13.95 -7.08
C VAL A 293 15.92 -12.69 -7.72
N VAL A 294 16.04 -11.60 -6.95
CA VAL A 294 16.68 -10.36 -7.44
C VAL A 294 18.11 -10.61 -7.87
N ARG A 295 18.94 -11.33 -7.07
CA ARG A 295 20.32 -11.66 -7.43
C ARG A 295 20.40 -12.64 -8.59
N GLU A 296 19.55 -13.65 -8.63
CA GLU A 296 19.46 -14.64 -9.73
C GLU A 296 19.15 -13.95 -11.07
N ASN A 297 18.42 -12.85 -11.06
CA ASN A 297 18.12 -12.02 -12.24
C ASN A 297 19.13 -10.87 -12.45
N GLY A 298 20.27 -10.90 -11.75
CA GLY A 298 21.35 -9.94 -11.94
C GLY A 298 21.10 -8.56 -11.34
N GLY A 299 20.10 -8.42 -10.47
CA GLY A 299 19.79 -7.17 -9.76
C GLY A 299 20.46 -7.06 -8.38
N GLU A 300 20.30 -5.90 -7.76
CA GLU A 300 20.79 -5.61 -6.41
C GLU A 300 19.61 -5.46 -5.43
N PRO A 301 19.44 -6.37 -4.45
CA PRO A 301 18.40 -6.24 -3.44
C PRO A 301 18.85 -5.29 -2.31
N VAL A 302 18.01 -4.34 -1.95
CA VAL A 302 18.22 -3.43 -0.83
C VAL A 302 17.08 -3.60 0.18
N ARG A 303 17.44 -3.86 1.43
CA ARG A 303 16.51 -4.12 2.53
C ARG A 303 16.23 -2.84 3.33
N THR A 304 14.94 -2.56 3.62
CA THR A 304 14.52 -1.40 4.41
C THR A 304 13.71 -1.80 5.64
N ARG A 305 13.41 -0.80 6.47
CA ARG A 305 12.36 -0.87 7.50
C ARG A 305 10.99 -1.05 6.88
N VAL A 306 10.01 -1.51 7.69
CA VAL A 306 8.61 -1.61 7.27
C VAL A 306 7.98 -0.22 7.19
N GLY A 307 7.32 0.07 6.07
CA GLY A 307 6.56 1.30 5.86
C GLY A 307 6.82 1.95 4.51
N HIS A 308 5.73 2.34 3.87
CA HIS A 308 5.73 2.84 2.49
C HIS A 308 6.60 4.10 2.29
N SER A 309 6.71 4.98 3.29
CA SER A 309 7.57 6.16 3.21
C SER A 309 9.05 5.81 3.11
N PHE A 310 9.51 4.80 3.85
CA PHE A 310 10.90 4.35 3.81
C PHE A 310 11.27 3.74 2.46
N ILE A 311 10.35 2.95 1.87
CA ILE A 311 10.57 2.38 0.54
C ILE A 311 10.66 3.47 -0.51
N LYS A 312 9.71 4.41 -0.55
CA LYS A 312 9.70 5.53 -1.52
C LYS A 312 10.97 6.40 -1.37
N GLU A 313 11.39 6.67 -0.14
CA GLU A 313 12.62 7.43 0.12
C GLU A 313 13.86 6.70 -0.39
N GLU A 314 13.96 5.40 -0.11
CA GLU A 314 15.10 4.59 -0.56
C GLU A 314 15.11 4.41 -2.07
N MET A 315 13.95 4.24 -2.70
CA MET A 315 13.83 4.23 -4.16
C MET A 315 14.32 5.54 -4.79
N ALA A 316 13.93 6.68 -4.21
CA ALA A 316 14.38 7.99 -4.69
C ALA A 316 15.89 8.19 -4.52
N LYS A 317 16.49 7.69 -3.44
CA LYS A 317 17.93 7.79 -3.17
C LYS A 317 18.77 6.87 -4.04
N SER A 318 18.35 5.61 -4.18
CA SER A 318 19.10 4.57 -4.91
C SER A 318 18.81 4.52 -6.40
N GLY A 319 17.72 5.16 -6.86
CA GLY A 319 17.23 5.02 -8.22
C GLY A 319 16.66 3.62 -8.50
N ALA A 320 16.20 2.91 -7.45
CA ALA A 320 15.65 1.57 -7.57
C ALA A 320 14.49 1.52 -8.58
N ILE A 321 14.44 0.43 -9.34
CA ILE A 321 13.45 0.24 -10.41
C ILE A 321 12.10 -0.20 -9.87
N PHE A 322 12.11 -0.94 -8.73
CA PHE A 322 10.94 -1.54 -8.12
C PHE A 322 11.15 -1.68 -6.61
N GLY A 323 10.05 -1.68 -5.87
CA GLY A 323 10.02 -2.01 -4.46
C GLY A 323 8.77 -2.82 -4.11
N GLY A 324 8.85 -3.70 -3.11
CA GLY A 324 7.71 -4.49 -2.68
C GLY A 324 7.69 -4.76 -1.18
N GLU A 325 6.49 -4.89 -0.63
CA GLU A 325 6.25 -5.18 0.78
C GLU A 325 5.41 -6.45 0.98
N HIS A 326 5.59 -7.08 2.12
CA HIS A 326 4.73 -8.18 2.54
C HIS A 326 3.25 -7.76 2.72
N SER A 327 2.99 -6.47 2.87
CA SER A 327 1.64 -5.88 2.95
C SER A 327 0.94 -5.70 1.60
N ALA A 328 1.53 -6.21 0.51
CA ALA A 328 1.04 -6.10 -0.87
C ALA A 328 1.01 -4.67 -1.44
N HIS A 329 1.92 -3.80 -0.98
CA HIS A 329 2.26 -2.57 -1.69
C HIS A 329 3.41 -2.84 -2.66
N TYR A 330 3.27 -2.36 -3.89
CA TYR A 330 4.24 -2.56 -4.97
C TYR A 330 4.54 -1.23 -5.63
N TYR A 331 5.79 -0.78 -5.56
CA TYR A 331 6.26 0.54 -5.95
C TYR A 331 7.05 0.45 -7.24
N PHE A 332 6.78 1.35 -8.20
CA PHE A 332 7.42 1.31 -9.50
C PHE A 332 8.10 2.65 -9.81
N ARG A 333 9.38 2.61 -10.20
CA ARG A 333 10.10 3.82 -10.61
C ARG A 333 9.40 4.53 -11.76
N ASP A 334 8.94 3.76 -12.75
CA ASP A 334 8.29 4.29 -13.94
C ASP A 334 6.84 4.76 -13.68
N PHE A 335 6.40 4.60 -12.41
CA PHE A 335 5.18 5.18 -11.86
C PHE A 335 5.51 6.15 -10.70
N TRP A 336 6.50 7.00 -10.88
CA TRP A 336 6.97 8.03 -9.91
C TRP A 336 7.35 7.47 -8.53
N ASN A 337 7.89 6.27 -8.45
CA ASN A 337 8.16 5.55 -7.20
C ASN A 337 6.92 5.36 -6.30
N ALA A 338 5.72 5.52 -6.87
CA ALA A 338 4.48 5.32 -6.14
C ALA A 338 4.03 3.87 -6.20
N ASP A 339 3.23 3.49 -5.21
CA ASP A 339 2.59 2.18 -5.14
C ASP A 339 1.35 2.13 -6.03
N THR A 340 1.15 0.97 -6.66
CA THR A 340 -0.04 0.67 -7.46
C THR A 340 -0.33 -0.82 -7.46
N GLY A 341 -1.46 -1.19 -6.87
CA GLY A 341 -1.97 -2.56 -6.89
C GLY A 341 -2.38 -2.98 -8.29
N MET A 342 -2.89 -2.05 -9.09
CA MET A 342 -3.33 -2.32 -10.47
C MET A 342 -2.15 -2.72 -11.35
N LEU A 343 -1.03 -2.02 -11.27
CA LEU A 343 0.16 -2.35 -12.07
C LEU A 343 0.75 -3.71 -11.65
N ALA A 344 0.75 -4.02 -10.36
CA ALA A 344 1.14 -5.33 -9.86
C ALA A 344 0.23 -6.45 -10.40
N ALA A 345 -1.11 -6.24 -10.39
CA ALA A 345 -2.06 -7.16 -11.02
C ALA A 345 -1.76 -7.38 -12.50
N MET A 346 -1.48 -6.33 -13.26
CA MET A 346 -1.11 -6.41 -14.67
C MET A 346 0.18 -7.21 -14.89
N HIS A 347 1.18 -7.08 -14.00
CA HIS A 347 2.39 -7.90 -14.07
C HIS A 347 2.10 -9.39 -13.85
N VAL A 348 1.22 -9.73 -12.90
CA VAL A 348 0.78 -11.12 -12.66
C VAL A 348 0.05 -11.67 -13.88
N LEU A 349 -0.90 -10.90 -14.43
CA LEU A 349 -1.65 -11.28 -15.65
C LEU A 349 -0.71 -11.48 -16.84
N ALA A 350 0.27 -10.59 -17.02
CA ALA A 350 1.26 -10.71 -18.09
C ALA A 350 2.16 -11.95 -17.93
N ALA A 351 2.55 -12.27 -16.68
CA ALA A 351 3.37 -13.44 -16.39
C ALA A 351 2.60 -14.74 -16.64
N LEU A 352 1.36 -14.82 -16.13
CA LEU A 352 0.50 -16.01 -16.30
C LEU A 352 0.07 -16.17 -17.76
N GLY A 353 -0.37 -15.13 -18.41
CA GLY A 353 -0.85 -15.17 -19.78
C GLY A 353 0.27 -15.37 -20.83
N GLY A 354 1.52 -15.13 -20.45
CA GLY A 354 2.70 -15.39 -21.28
C GLY A 354 3.16 -16.85 -21.30
N GLN A 355 2.53 -17.74 -20.53
CA GLN A 355 2.87 -19.16 -20.44
C GLN A 355 1.60 -20.04 -20.40
N GLN A 356 1.74 -21.40 -20.45
CA GLN A 356 0.60 -22.30 -20.55
C GLN A 356 0.20 -22.95 -19.22
N GLY A 357 1.08 -22.97 -18.22
CA GLY A 357 0.82 -23.60 -16.93
C GLY A 357 -0.12 -22.75 -16.04
N PRO A 358 -0.62 -23.32 -14.94
CA PRO A 358 -1.43 -22.60 -13.96
C PRO A 358 -0.59 -21.60 -13.13
N LEU A 359 -1.27 -20.74 -12.36
CA LEU A 359 -0.61 -19.74 -11.53
C LEU A 359 0.17 -20.41 -10.38
N SER A 360 -0.38 -21.45 -9.76
CA SER A 360 0.28 -22.19 -8.68
C SER A 360 1.66 -22.71 -9.08
N GLU A 361 1.81 -23.25 -10.29
CA GLU A 361 3.12 -23.69 -10.81
C GLU A 361 4.07 -22.51 -11.10
N LEU A 362 3.52 -21.41 -11.62
CA LEU A 362 4.29 -20.20 -11.89
C LEU A 362 4.86 -19.60 -10.60
N VAL A 363 4.04 -19.46 -9.54
CA VAL A 363 4.47 -18.84 -8.29
C VAL A 363 5.34 -19.74 -7.43
N ALA A 364 5.27 -21.08 -7.57
CA ALA A 364 6.08 -22.02 -6.80
C ALA A 364 7.60 -21.77 -6.91
N GLN A 365 8.07 -21.19 -8.01
CA GLN A 365 9.48 -20.82 -8.16
C GLN A 365 9.90 -19.61 -7.33
N TYR A 366 8.93 -18.82 -6.85
CA TYR A 366 9.10 -17.60 -6.05
C TYR A 366 8.69 -17.80 -4.58
N ASP A 367 7.87 -18.81 -4.29
CA ASP A 367 7.42 -19.17 -2.93
C ASP A 367 8.21 -20.38 -2.43
N ARG A 368 9.44 -20.12 -1.96
CA ARG A 368 10.47 -21.16 -1.70
C ARG A 368 10.56 -21.59 -0.24
N TYR A 369 9.89 -20.88 0.66
CA TYR A 369 10.04 -21.01 2.10
C TYR A 369 8.69 -21.14 2.80
N ALA A 370 8.68 -21.78 3.97
CA ALA A 370 7.52 -21.86 4.82
C ALA A 370 7.47 -20.64 5.76
N ALA A 371 6.37 -19.89 5.72
CA ALA A 371 6.18 -18.69 6.50
C ALA A 371 5.00 -18.82 7.48
N SER A 372 5.10 -18.17 8.66
CA SER A 372 4.02 -18.13 9.66
C SER A 372 2.91 -17.13 9.31
N GLY A 373 3.13 -16.23 8.36
CA GLY A 373 2.39 -14.97 8.29
C GLY A 373 2.68 -14.05 9.50
N GLU A 374 2.03 -12.89 9.55
CA GLU A 374 2.16 -11.97 10.69
C GLU A 374 1.27 -12.42 11.84
N ILE A 375 1.85 -12.64 13.03
CA ILE A 375 1.16 -13.04 14.25
C ILE A 375 1.21 -11.91 15.26
N ASN A 376 0.05 -11.38 15.63
CA ASN A 376 -0.09 -10.31 16.60
C ASN A 376 -0.29 -10.88 18.02
N SER A 377 0.40 -10.29 19.01
CA SER A 377 0.26 -10.62 20.42
C SER A 377 0.19 -9.32 21.24
N THR A 378 -0.90 -9.16 22.01
CA THR A 378 -1.05 -8.05 22.95
C THR A 378 -0.14 -8.31 24.15
N VAL A 379 0.72 -7.36 24.49
CA VAL A 379 1.66 -7.46 25.61
C VAL A 379 1.79 -6.11 26.33
N ASP A 380 1.88 -6.15 27.66
CA ASP A 380 2.01 -4.93 28.48
C ASP A 380 3.43 -4.37 28.45
N ASP A 381 4.46 -5.23 28.35
CA ASP A 381 5.88 -4.86 28.32
C ASP A 381 6.55 -5.31 27.01
N GLN A 382 6.32 -4.56 25.95
CA GLN A 382 6.93 -4.81 24.63
C GLN A 382 8.45 -4.78 24.69
N ALA A 383 9.02 -3.80 25.40
CA ALA A 383 10.48 -3.61 25.48
C ALA A 383 11.16 -4.75 26.24
N GLY A 384 10.57 -5.19 27.36
CA GLY A 384 11.07 -6.33 28.13
C GLY A 384 11.03 -7.64 27.36
N ARG A 385 9.96 -7.87 26.55
CA ARG A 385 9.85 -9.05 25.69
C ARG A 385 10.90 -9.07 24.59
N LEU A 386 11.12 -7.94 23.94
CA LEU A 386 12.20 -7.79 22.94
C LEU A 386 13.58 -8.01 23.54
N ALA A 387 13.85 -7.46 24.74
CA ALA A 387 15.10 -7.66 25.45
C ALA A 387 15.30 -9.13 25.85
N ALA A 388 14.24 -9.84 26.30
CA ALA A 388 14.31 -11.25 26.63
C ALA A 388 14.62 -12.11 25.39
N LEU A 389 13.98 -11.83 24.24
CA LEU A 389 14.28 -12.51 22.98
C LEU A 389 15.72 -12.26 22.54
N LYS A 390 16.22 -11.03 22.64
CA LYS A 390 17.60 -10.68 22.32
C LYS A 390 18.58 -11.46 23.20
N ALA A 391 18.38 -11.47 24.52
CA ALA A 391 19.22 -12.20 25.46
C ALA A 391 19.23 -13.72 25.21
N ALA A 392 18.08 -14.30 24.79
CA ALA A 392 17.99 -15.73 24.48
C ALA A 392 18.78 -16.14 23.22
N HIS A 393 19.09 -15.20 22.32
CA HIS A 393 19.69 -15.51 21.02
C HIS A 393 21.08 -14.90 20.81
N GLN A 394 21.46 -13.85 21.53
CA GLN A 394 22.72 -13.10 21.29
C GLN A 394 23.98 -13.95 21.36
N ASP A 395 24.01 -14.98 22.21
CA ASP A 395 25.17 -15.84 22.42
C ASP A 395 25.02 -17.22 21.72
N ARG A 396 23.97 -17.40 20.91
CA ARG A 396 23.71 -18.65 20.19
C ARG A 396 24.60 -18.74 18.95
N ALA A 397 25.38 -19.81 18.84
CA ALA A 397 26.24 -20.05 17.69
C ALA A 397 25.42 -20.21 16.39
N GLY A 398 25.89 -19.63 15.29
CA GLY A 398 25.23 -19.69 13.99
C GLY A 398 24.01 -18.77 13.84
N VAL A 399 23.84 -17.80 14.77
CA VAL A 399 22.74 -16.84 14.75
C VAL A 399 23.29 -15.43 14.63
N THR A 400 22.64 -14.60 13.83
CA THR A 400 22.92 -13.15 13.73
C THR A 400 21.71 -12.35 14.16
N LEU A 401 21.95 -11.20 14.80
CA LEU A 401 20.92 -10.28 15.25
C LEU A 401 21.03 -8.95 14.50
N ASP A 402 19.87 -8.40 14.16
CA ASP A 402 19.72 -7.10 13.49
C ASP A 402 18.56 -6.33 14.13
N GLU A 403 18.76 -5.05 14.40
CA GLU A 403 17.80 -4.17 15.05
C GLU A 403 17.37 -3.01 14.12
N LEU A 404 17.33 -3.23 12.81
CA LEU A 404 16.91 -2.23 11.82
C LEU A 404 15.48 -1.76 12.10
N ASP A 405 14.56 -2.70 12.40
CA ASP A 405 13.18 -2.42 12.79
C ASP A 405 12.66 -3.57 13.70
N GLY A 406 12.64 -3.31 15.02
CA GLY A 406 12.45 -4.35 16.02
C GLY A 406 13.69 -5.25 16.12
N LEU A 407 13.49 -6.52 16.41
CA LEU A 407 14.52 -7.54 16.50
C LEU A 407 14.35 -8.58 15.39
N THR A 408 15.31 -8.63 14.48
CA THR A 408 15.45 -9.75 13.53
C THR A 408 16.54 -10.70 14.01
N VAL A 409 16.22 -11.99 14.04
CA VAL A 409 17.16 -13.06 14.38
C VAL A 409 17.23 -14.00 13.18
N THR A 410 18.41 -14.25 12.66
CA THR A 410 18.63 -15.05 11.45
C THR A 410 19.59 -16.19 11.74
N ALA A 411 19.24 -17.41 11.36
CA ALA A 411 20.06 -18.61 11.32
C ALA A 411 20.20 -19.11 9.87
N ASP A 412 20.86 -20.26 9.65
CA ASP A 412 21.11 -20.81 8.32
C ASP A 412 19.81 -21.30 7.62
N ASP A 413 18.81 -21.73 8.39
CA ASP A 413 17.60 -22.41 7.91
C ASP A 413 16.29 -21.74 8.33
N TRP A 414 16.34 -20.64 9.13
CA TRP A 414 15.19 -19.85 9.56
C TRP A 414 15.58 -18.43 9.92
N TRP A 415 14.58 -17.53 9.90
CA TRP A 415 14.63 -16.24 10.54
C TRP A 415 13.30 -15.91 11.20
N PHE A 416 13.34 -15.00 12.16
CA PHE A 416 12.15 -14.32 12.65
C PHE A 416 12.41 -12.82 12.84
N ASN A 417 11.35 -12.04 12.75
CA ASN A 417 11.34 -10.64 13.17
C ASN A 417 10.22 -10.43 14.19
N VAL A 418 10.54 -9.73 15.28
CA VAL A 418 9.57 -9.24 16.27
C VAL A 418 9.71 -7.74 16.37
N ARG A 419 8.61 -7.02 16.09
CA ARG A 419 8.55 -5.56 16.16
C ARG A 419 7.35 -5.07 16.92
N ALA A 420 7.49 -3.92 17.60
CA ALA A 420 6.38 -3.25 18.26
C ALA A 420 5.45 -2.59 17.23
N SER A 421 4.15 -2.60 17.48
CA SER A 421 3.22 -1.72 16.77
C SER A 421 3.43 -0.29 17.24
N ASN A 422 3.42 0.66 16.31
CA ASN A 422 3.52 2.10 16.63
C ASN A 422 2.22 2.69 17.22
N THR A 423 1.11 1.97 17.12
CA THR A 423 -0.23 2.49 17.43
C THR A 423 -0.98 1.68 18.49
N GLU A 424 -0.56 0.45 18.75
CA GLU A 424 -1.26 -0.49 19.62
C GLU A 424 -0.26 -1.21 20.54
N PRO A 425 -0.69 -1.71 21.72
CA PRO A 425 0.18 -2.49 22.63
C PRO A 425 0.39 -3.92 22.08
N LEU A 426 0.89 -4.03 20.86
CA LEU A 426 1.10 -5.30 20.15
C LEU A 426 2.56 -5.51 19.80
N LEU A 427 3.02 -6.75 19.94
CA LEU A 427 4.19 -7.26 19.23
C LEU A 427 3.72 -8.08 18.01
N ARG A 428 4.37 -7.83 16.88
CA ARG A 428 4.12 -8.50 15.60
C ARG A 428 5.27 -9.44 15.31
N LEU A 429 4.97 -10.73 15.18
CA LEU A 429 5.93 -11.78 14.85
C LEU A 429 5.75 -12.21 13.40
N ASN A 430 6.85 -12.28 12.66
CA ASN A 430 6.96 -12.98 11.37
C ASN A 430 8.07 -14.02 11.48
N VAL A 431 7.81 -15.24 11.03
CA VAL A 431 8.79 -16.34 10.98
C VAL A 431 8.82 -16.92 9.59
N GLU A 432 10.00 -17.25 9.11
CA GLU A 432 10.20 -18.00 7.87
C GLU A 432 11.30 -19.03 8.04
N ALA A 433 11.14 -20.20 7.42
CA ALA A 433 12.11 -21.28 7.44
C ALA A 433 12.09 -22.08 6.14
N ARG A 434 13.11 -22.95 5.94
CA ARG A 434 13.20 -23.81 4.77
C ARG A 434 12.09 -24.85 4.69
N ASP A 435 11.48 -25.20 5.82
CA ASP A 435 10.37 -26.15 5.91
C ASP A 435 9.37 -25.76 7.02
N ALA A 436 8.14 -26.27 6.88
CA ALA A 436 7.04 -25.94 7.79
C ALA A 436 7.29 -26.39 9.24
N ALA A 437 7.94 -27.54 9.45
CA ALA A 437 8.21 -28.05 10.80
C ALA A 437 9.19 -27.15 11.55
N THR A 438 10.21 -26.63 10.86
CA THR A 438 11.15 -25.64 11.40
C THR A 438 10.46 -24.31 11.67
N ALA A 439 9.64 -23.82 10.73
CA ALA A 439 8.87 -22.59 10.91
C ALA A 439 7.95 -22.66 12.13
N ASP A 440 7.18 -23.76 12.28
CA ASP A 440 6.29 -23.99 13.42
C ASP A 440 7.04 -24.04 14.75
N ARG A 441 8.15 -24.77 14.81
CA ARG A 441 9.00 -24.86 16.01
C ARG A 441 9.51 -23.48 16.44
N VAL A 442 10.11 -22.71 15.49
CA VAL A 442 10.64 -21.39 15.79
C VAL A 442 9.53 -20.43 16.22
N ARG A 443 8.38 -20.43 15.52
CA ARG A 443 7.19 -19.67 15.89
C ARG A 443 6.78 -19.94 17.33
N ASP A 444 6.65 -21.20 17.71
CA ASP A 444 6.17 -21.60 19.04
C ASP A 444 7.19 -21.25 20.14
N GLU A 445 8.50 -21.42 19.88
CA GLU A 445 9.59 -21.00 20.77
C GLU A 445 9.52 -19.48 21.03
N VAL A 446 9.38 -18.66 19.97
CA VAL A 446 9.33 -17.20 20.07
C VAL A 446 8.04 -16.73 20.75
N LEU A 447 6.88 -17.30 20.38
CA LEU A 447 5.60 -16.97 21.02
C LEU A 447 5.57 -17.30 22.50
N ALA A 448 6.24 -18.36 22.93
CA ALA A 448 6.36 -18.69 24.36
C ALA A 448 7.06 -17.56 25.14
N VAL A 449 8.06 -16.89 24.57
CA VAL A 449 8.72 -15.73 25.21
C VAL A 449 7.87 -14.47 25.12
N ILE A 450 7.22 -14.21 23.98
CA ILE A 450 6.37 -13.01 23.80
C ILE A 450 5.19 -13.04 24.78
N ARG A 451 4.58 -14.20 24.99
CA ARG A 451 3.34 -14.38 25.78
C ARG A 451 3.57 -14.78 27.23
N ALA A 452 4.83 -14.96 27.66
CA ALA A 452 5.18 -15.25 29.07
C ALA A 452 4.96 -14.01 29.96
#